data_89052cf7026f481d91131de94db3c657
#
_entry.id   89052cf7026f481d91131de94db3c657
#
_cell.length_a   1.000
_cell.length_b   1.000
_cell.length_c   1.000
_cell.angle_alpha   90.00
_cell.angle_beta   90.00
_cell.angle_gamma   90.00
#
_symmetry.space_group_name_H-M   'P 1'
#
loop_
_entity.id
_entity.type
_entity.pdbx_description
1 polymer ?
#
loop_
_entity_poly.entity_id
_entity_poly.type
_entity_poly.pdbx_seq_one_letter_code
_entity_poly.pdbx_strand_id
1 'polypeptide(L)'
;YPDYLDKRLATTRRTMQCIKRDVRPGGSSFSHLVGNGIEMYSRANYLEIEKPHRIVYTQEFCDKDEKISRHPLAPTWPERMLTEVTLSPEGTEQTRVTIKWECHGDTKPEELAAFVKARGGMTQGWTGSFDKLEEYLAETP
;
A
#
# COMPACT_ATOMS: atom_id res chain seq x y z
N TYR A 1 8.86 -0.36 -11.68
CA TYR A 1 7.87 -0.22 -10.60
C TYR A 1 6.62 -1.10 -10.79
N PRO A 2 5.99 -1.15 -11.98
CA PRO A 2 4.85 -2.05 -12.22
C PRO A 2 5.18 -3.52 -12.01
N ASP A 3 6.30 -3.96 -12.55
CA ASP A 3 6.75 -5.35 -12.46
C ASP A 3 7.07 -5.77 -11.02
N TYR A 4 7.51 -4.81 -10.20
CA TYR A 4 7.76 -5.06 -8.79
C TYR A 4 6.46 -5.32 -8.01
N LEU A 5 5.40 -4.56 -8.29
CA LEU A 5 4.13 -4.76 -7.60
C LEU A 5 3.51 -6.13 -7.89
N ASP A 6 3.61 -6.59 -9.12
CA ASP A 6 3.12 -7.91 -9.49
C ASP A 6 3.94 -9.03 -8.80
N LYS A 7 5.26 -8.88 -8.74
CA LYS A 7 6.14 -9.82 -8.05
C LYS A 7 5.99 -9.81 -6.53
N ARG A 8 5.73 -8.64 -5.95
CA ARG A 8 5.57 -8.47 -4.51
C ARG A 8 4.51 -9.40 -3.91
N LEU A 9 3.42 -9.61 -4.63
CA LEU A 9 2.27 -10.35 -4.12
C LEU A 9 2.33 -11.85 -4.42
N ALA A 10 3.22 -12.27 -5.29
CA ALA A 10 3.42 -13.69 -5.60
C ALA A 10 3.90 -14.51 -4.40
N THR A 11 4.52 -13.87 -3.39
CA THR A 11 5.08 -14.56 -2.22
C THR A 11 4.12 -14.70 -1.05
N THR A 12 3.02 -13.95 -1.04
CA THR A 12 2.04 -13.98 0.05
C THR A 12 0.84 -14.87 -0.27
N ARG A 13 0.91 -15.68 -1.33
CA ARG A 13 -0.20 -16.42 -1.92
C ARG A 13 -1.37 -15.52 -2.31
N ARG A 14 -1.08 -14.25 -2.56
CA ARG A 14 -2.03 -13.26 -3.05
C ARG A 14 -1.60 -12.81 -4.43
N THR A 15 -2.57 -12.64 -5.32
CA THR A 15 -2.34 -12.02 -6.62
C THR A 15 -2.91 -10.61 -6.62
N MET A 16 -2.16 -9.67 -7.19
CA MET A 16 -2.64 -8.32 -7.42
C MET A 16 -2.58 -8.01 -8.92
N GLN A 17 -3.70 -7.53 -9.44
CA GLN A 17 -3.79 -7.04 -10.80
C GLN A 17 -4.07 -5.55 -10.75
N CYS A 18 -3.23 -4.75 -11.38
CA CYS A 18 -3.46 -3.33 -11.50
C CYS A 18 -4.41 -3.08 -12.67
N ILE A 19 -5.62 -2.59 -12.38
CA ILE A 19 -6.66 -2.33 -13.39
C ILE A 19 -6.45 -0.98 -14.04
N LYS A 20 -6.16 0.04 -13.22
CA LYS A 20 -5.87 1.41 -13.69
C LYS A 20 -4.63 1.93 -13.00
N ARG A 21 -3.84 2.69 -13.72
CA ARG A 21 -2.61 3.26 -13.17
C ARG A 21 -2.39 4.66 -13.73
N ASP A 22 -2.50 5.65 -12.87
CA ASP A 22 -2.22 7.04 -13.19
C ASP A 22 -1.39 7.63 -12.03
N VAL A 23 -0.07 7.38 -12.06
CA VAL A 23 0.86 7.74 -11.00
C VAL A 23 1.37 9.15 -11.21
N ARG A 24 0.59 10.12 -10.75
CA ARG A 24 0.91 11.55 -10.77
C ARG A 24 0.16 12.25 -9.64
N PRO A 25 0.58 13.44 -9.19
CA PRO A 25 -0.21 14.21 -8.23
C PRO A 25 -1.62 14.45 -8.76
N GLY A 26 -2.62 14.09 -7.96
CA GLY A 26 -4.03 14.14 -8.37
C GLY A 26 -4.52 12.91 -9.14
N GLY A 27 -3.63 11.99 -9.51
CA GLY A 27 -3.99 10.73 -10.14
C GLY A 27 -4.33 9.62 -9.14
N SER A 28 -4.67 8.46 -9.64
CA SER A 28 -5.00 7.30 -8.80
C SER A 28 -4.63 5.98 -9.46
N SER A 29 -4.50 4.94 -8.65
CA SER A 29 -4.35 3.56 -9.09
C SER A 29 -5.47 2.72 -8.49
N PHE A 30 -6.01 1.80 -9.28
CA PHE A 30 -7.05 0.88 -8.86
C PHE A 30 -6.59 -0.55 -9.10
N SER A 31 -6.66 -1.39 -8.07
CA SER A 31 -6.11 -2.74 -8.08
C SER A 31 -7.11 -3.77 -7.58
N HIS A 32 -7.01 -4.96 -8.14
CA HIS A 32 -7.78 -6.14 -7.74
C HIS A 32 -6.84 -7.12 -7.03
N LEU A 33 -7.20 -7.51 -5.82
CA LEU A 33 -6.42 -8.42 -4.98
C LEU A 33 -7.22 -9.69 -4.73
N VAL A 34 -6.59 -10.83 -4.99
CA VAL A 34 -7.17 -12.15 -4.72
C VAL A 34 -6.19 -12.95 -3.88
N GLY A 35 -6.64 -13.52 -2.79
CA GLY A 35 -5.82 -14.37 -1.95
C GLY A 35 -6.61 -15.00 -0.83
N ASN A 36 -6.27 -16.25 -0.47
CA ASN A 36 -6.91 -17.00 0.60
C ASN A 36 -8.44 -17.09 0.46
N GLY A 37 -8.95 -17.17 -0.78
CA GLY A 37 -10.39 -17.21 -1.06
C GLY A 37 -11.11 -15.88 -0.91
N ILE A 38 -10.38 -14.79 -0.69
CA ILE A 38 -10.92 -13.44 -0.54
C ILE A 38 -10.58 -12.61 -1.76
N GLU A 39 -11.56 -11.90 -2.27
CA GLU A 39 -11.42 -10.97 -3.38
C GLU A 39 -11.66 -9.54 -2.86
N MET A 40 -10.72 -8.64 -3.16
CA MET A 40 -10.78 -7.25 -2.74
C MET A 40 -10.33 -6.32 -3.84
N TYR A 41 -10.79 -5.08 -3.76
CA TYR A 41 -10.31 -4.00 -4.60
C TYR A 41 -9.75 -2.90 -3.71
N SER A 42 -8.72 -2.21 -4.17
CA SER A 42 -8.18 -1.06 -3.47
C SER A 42 -7.85 0.06 -4.44
N ARG A 43 -7.99 1.28 -3.96
CA ARG A 43 -7.63 2.47 -4.71
C ARG A 43 -6.62 3.28 -3.89
N ALA A 44 -5.56 3.71 -4.56
CA ALA A 44 -4.60 4.67 -4.03
C ALA A 44 -4.80 5.99 -4.76
N ASN A 45 -4.92 7.08 -4.01
CA ASN A 45 -5.03 8.44 -4.56
C ASN A 45 -3.74 9.18 -4.23
N TYR A 46 -2.99 9.59 -5.25
CA TYR A 46 -1.70 10.25 -5.06
C TYR A 46 -1.90 11.73 -4.78
N LEU A 47 -1.43 12.18 -3.61
CA LEU A 47 -1.52 13.57 -3.20
C LEU A 47 -0.26 14.35 -3.59
N GLU A 48 0.91 13.76 -3.33
CA GLU A 48 2.20 14.39 -3.60
C GLU A 48 3.19 13.35 -4.11
N ILE A 49 3.96 13.70 -5.13
CA ILE A 49 5.05 12.88 -5.64
C ILE A 49 6.24 13.80 -5.89
N GLU A 50 7.30 13.63 -5.09
CA GLU A 50 8.57 14.36 -5.23
C GLU A 50 9.67 13.37 -5.56
N LYS A 51 9.90 13.13 -6.83
CA LYS A 51 10.92 12.17 -7.30
C LYS A 51 12.33 12.66 -6.96
N PRO A 52 13.20 11.81 -6.45
CA PRO A 52 13.01 10.41 -6.02
C PRO A 52 12.80 10.27 -4.51
N HIS A 53 12.36 11.31 -3.81
CA HIS A 53 12.47 11.41 -2.36
C HIS A 53 11.21 11.09 -1.58
N ARG A 54 10.04 11.37 -2.13
CA ARG A 54 8.82 11.33 -1.32
C ARG A 54 7.58 11.03 -2.16
N ILE A 55 6.69 10.19 -1.61
CA ILE A 55 5.36 9.98 -2.15
C ILE A 55 4.35 9.95 -1.01
N VAL A 56 3.24 10.66 -1.19
CA VAL A 56 2.12 10.69 -0.23
C VAL A 56 0.86 10.27 -0.97
N TYR A 57 0.16 9.29 -0.42
CA TYR A 57 -1.08 8.82 -1.01
C TYR A 57 -2.07 8.38 0.06
N THR A 58 -3.36 8.48 -0.26
CA THR A 58 -4.43 7.88 0.52
C THR A 58 -4.78 6.53 -0.09
N GLN A 59 -5.27 5.61 0.74
CA GLN A 59 -5.66 4.28 0.31
C GLN A 59 -6.99 3.90 0.92
N GLU A 60 -7.84 3.26 0.13
CA GLU A 60 -9.17 2.82 0.55
C GLU A 60 -9.53 1.51 -0.12
N PHE A 61 -10.30 0.68 0.56
CA PHE A 61 -10.89 -0.51 -0.05
C PHE A 61 -12.10 -0.13 -0.87
N CYS A 62 -12.28 -0.80 -2.00
CA CYS A 62 -13.37 -0.55 -2.92
C CYS A 62 -14.08 -1.85 -3.32
N ASP A 63 -15.25 -1.71 -3.92
CA ASP A 63 -15.90 -2.80 -4.65
C ASP A 63 -15.44 -2.80 -6.13
N LYS A 64 -15.98 -3.72 -6.92
CA LYS A 64 -15.64 -3.84 -8.35
C LYS A 64 -15.98 -2.58 -9.17
N ASP A 65 -16.89 -1.75 -8.67
CA ASP A 65 -17.36 -0.53 -9.34
C ASP A 65 -16.65 0.73 -8.84
N GLU A 66 -15.50 0.57 -8.16
CA GLU A 66 -14.69 1.65 -7.55
C GLU A 66 -15.40 2.43 -6.45
N LYS A 67 -16.45 1.87 -5.86
CA LYS A 67 -17.11 2.49 -4.70
C LYS A 67 -16.43 2.06 -3.42
N ILE A 68 -16.29 2.99 -2.47
CA ILE A 68 -15.68 2.72 -1.19
C ILE A 68 -16.44 1.58 -0.49
N SER A 69 -15.70 0.59 -0.03
CA SER A 69 -16.21 -0.60 0.64
C SER A 69 -15.35 -0.93 1.84
N ARG A 70 -15.82 -1.82 2.69
CA ARG A 70 -15.06 -2.30 3.86
C ARG A 70 -14.42 -3.65 3.53
N HIS A 71 -13.28 -3.92 4.17
CA HIS A 71 -12.66 -5.23 4.08
C HIS A 71 -13.63 -6.28 4.64
N PRO A 72 -13.87 -7.40 3.92
CA PRO A 72 -14.86 -8.40 4.34
C PRO A 72 -14.60 -8.98 5.74
N LEU A 73 -13.33 -9.11 6.13
CA LEU A 73 -12.93 -9.65 7.43
C LEU A 73 -12.64 -8.58 8.48
N ALA A 74 -12.75 -7.29 8.12
CA ALA A 74 -12.45 -6.19 9.02
C ALA A 74 -13.44 -5.05 8.81
N PRO A 75 -14.73 -5.23 9.20
CA PRO A 75 -15.77 -4.23 8.97
C PRO A 75 -15.55 -2.92 9.73
N THR A 76 -14.72 -2.92 10.77
CA THR A 76 -14.36 -1.73 11.55
C THR A 76 -13.03 -1.12 11.12
N TRP A 77 -12.44 -1.56 10.00
CA TRP A 77 -11.23 -0.98 9.46
C TRP A 77 -11.50 0.46 8.99
N PRO A 78 -10.55 1.40 9.18
CA PRO A 78 -10.72 2.77 8.72
C PRO A 78 -11.05 2.84 7.23
N GLU A 79 -11.95 3.75 6.88
CA GLU A 79 -12.35 3.93 5.49
C GLU A 79 -11.19 4.39 4.62
N ARG A 80 -10.35 5.28 5.15
CA ARG A 80 -9.16 5.79 4.46
C ARG A 80 -7.95 5.79 5.35
N MET A 81 -6.81 5.55 4.73
CA MET A 81 -5.51 5.64 5.37
C MET A 81 -4.61 6.55 4.56
N LEU A 82 -3.74 7.27 5.25
CA LEU A 82 -2.72 8.12 4.64
C LEU A 82 -1.36 7.45 4.80
N THR A 83 -0.63 7.32 3.70
CA THR A 83 0.72 6.78 3.69
C THR A 83 1.69 7.83 3.14
N GLU A 84 2.75 8.06 3.87
CA GLU A 84 3.89 8.84 3.42
C GLU A 84 5.11 7.94 3.36
N VAL A 85 5.72 7.87 2.19
CA VAL A 85 6.97 7.13 1.98
C VAL A 85 8.06 8.16 1.69
N THR A 86 9.10 8.16 2.51
CA THR A 86 10.23 9.05 2.33
C THR A 86 11.50 8.24 2.09
N LEU A 87 12.27 8.65 1.09
CA LEU A 87 13.53 8.04 0.73
C LEU A 87 14.65 9.03 0.98
N SER A 88 15.64 8.64 1.76
CA SER A 88 16.83 9.46 2.01
C SER A 88 18.10 8.64 1.83
N PRO A 89 19.17 9.23 1.25
CA PRO A 89 20.44 8.55 1.13
C PRO A 89 21.01 8.17 2.50
N GLU A 90 21.59 6.96 2.59
CA GLU A 90 22.31 6.51 3.77
C GLU A 90 23.65 5.95 3.30
N GLY A 91 24.68 6.79 3.30
CA GLY A 91 25.95 6.47 2.65
C GLY A 91 25.82 6.55 1.13
N THR A 92 26.70 5.83 0.41
CA THR A 92 26.77 5.86 -1.06
C THR A 92 25.98 4.74 -1.73
N GLU A 93 25.64 3.68 -1.00
CA GLU A 93 25.05 2.47 -1.58
C GLU A 93 23.71 2.06 -0.96
N GLN A 94 23.25 2.82 0.03
CA GLN A 94 22.01 2.51 0.76
C GLN A 94 21.04 3.68 0.75
N THR A 95 19.77 3.34 0.85
CA THR A 95 18.68 4.31 0.98
C THR A 95 17.85 3.95 2.20
N ARG A 96 17.61 4.95 3.04
CA ARG A 96 16.68 4.81 4.16
C ARG A 96 15.26 5.03 3.64
N VAL A 97 14.40 4.06 3.86
CA VAL A 97 12.98 4.17 3.55
C VAL A 97 12.22 4.36 4.86
N THR A 98 11.48 5.45 4.95
CA THR A 98 10.64 5.74 6.11
C THR A 98 9.17 5.68 5.66
N ILE A 99 8.39 4.85 6.34
CA ILE A 99 6.95 4.72 6.11
C ILE A 99 6.22 5.32 7.30
N LYS A 100 5.41 6.32 7.04
CA LYS A 100 4.47 6.86 8.03
C LYS A 100 3.07 6.48 7.57
N TRP A 101 2.30 5.86 8.45
CA TRP A 101 0.99 5.35 8.13
C TRP A 101 0.00 5.73 9.22
N GLU A 102 -1.12 6.35 8.84
CA GLU A 102 -2.11 6.85 9.78
C GLU A 102 -3.53 6.78 9.19
N CYS A 103 -4.53 6.83 10.05
CA CYS A 103 -5.91 6.99 9.62
C CYS A 103 -6.08 8.39 9.01
N HIS A 104 -6.94 8.52 8.01
CA HIS A 104 -7.19 9.77 7.30
C HIS A 104 -8.67 10.11 7.29
N GLY A 105 -8.97 11.39 7.56
CA GLY A 105 -10.35 11.87 7.62
C GLY A 105 -11.05 11.53 8.95
N ASP A 106 -12.36 11.51 8.92
CA ASP A 106 -13.19 11.21 10.11
C ASP A 106 -13.07 9.73 10.46
N THR A 107 -12.33 9.44 11.52
CA THR A 107 -12.09 8.08 11.99
C THR A 107 -12.85 7.84 13.30
N LYS A 108 -13.69 6.82 13.31
CA LYS A 108 -14.44 6.44 14.52
C LYS A 108 -13.51 5.75 15.53
N PRO A 109 -13.82 5.79 16.84
CA PRO A 109 -13.00 5.13 17.86
C PRO A 109 -12.75 3.64 17.60
N GLU A 110 -13.76 2.89 17.15
CA GLU A 110 -13.60 1.47 16.80
C GLU A 110 -12.69 1.26 15.59
N GLU A 111 -12.68 2.18 14.63
CA GLU A 111 -11.80 2.14 13.47
C GLU A 111 -10.36 2.38 13.88
N LEU A 112 -10.13 3.36 14.75
CA LEU A 112 -8.80 3.62 15.29
C LEU A 112 -8.28 2.43 16.10
N ALA A 113 -9.13 1.81 16.91
CA ALA A 113 -8.76 0.63 17.69
C ALA A 113 -8.35 -0.54 16.77
N ALA A 114 -9.09 -0.79 15.70
CA ALA A 114 -8.76 -1.81 14.71
C ALA A 114 -7.40 -1.53 14.05
N PHE A 115 -7.15 -0.28 13.68
CA PHE A 115 -5.88 0.15 13.09
C PHE A 115 -4.69 -0.08 14.05
N VAL A 116 -4.83 0.32 15.31
CA VAL A 116 -3.79 0.14 16.32
C VAL A 116 -3.50 -1.34 16.56
N LYS A 117 -4.53 -2.17 16.63
CA LYS A 117 -4.39 -3.62 16.81
C LYS A 117 -3.65 -4.28 15.65
N ALA A 118 -3.79 -3.77 14.43
CA ALA A 118 -3.18 -4.34 13.24
C ALA A 118 -1.71 -3.93 13.01
N ARG A 119 -1.15 -3.06 13.83
CA ARG A 119 0.20 -2.50 13.63
C ARG A 119 1.29 -3.57 13.42
N GLY A 120 1.28 -4.62 14.23
CA GLY A 120 2.27 -5.70 14.12
C GLY A 120 2.22 -6.41 12.76
N GLY A 121 1.01 -6.73 12.29
CA GLY A 121 0.81 -7.35 10.99
C GLY A 121 1.21 -6.44 9.84
N MET A 122 0.97 -5.13 9.98
CA MET A 122 1.38 -4.14 8.97
C MET A 122 2.90 -4.05 8.86
N THR A 123 3.61 -4.07 9.98
CA THR A 123 5.08 -4.08 10.00
C THR A 123 5.61 -5.32 9.27
N GLN A 124 5.03 -6.49 9.52
CA GLN A 124 5.41 -7.72 8.82
C GLN A 124 5.14 -7.62 7.32
N GLY A 125 4.01 -7.03 6.91
CA GLY A 125 3.67 -6.83 5.51
C GLY A 125 4.68 -5.95 4.79
N TRP A 126 5.07 -4.84 5.39
CA TRP A 126 6.09 -3.95 4.83
C TRP A 126 7.46 -4.61 4.77
N THR A 127 7.85 -5.33 5.83
CA THR A 127 9.12 -6.07 5.87
C THR A 127 9.20 -7.07 4.73
N GLY A 128 8.17 -7.89 4.56
CA GLY A 128 8.11 -8.85 3.46
C GLY A 128 8.16 -8.20 2.08
N SER A 129 7.54 -7.02 1.93
CA SER A 129 7.60 -6.25 0.69
C SER A 129 9.01 -5.75 0.39
N PHE A 130 9.73 -5.27 1.40
CA PHE A 130 11.11 -4.81 1.23
C PHE A 130 12.08 -5.96 0.97
N ASP A 131 11.87 -7.13 1.58
CA ASP A 131 12.65 -8.33 1.27
C ASP A 131 12.53 -8.67 -0.23
N LYS A 132 11.33 -8.57 -0.78
CA LYS A 132 11.10 -8.79 -2.21
C LYS A 132 11.68 -7.69 -3.08
N LEU A 133 11.67 -6.46 -2.62
CA LEU A 133 12.34 -5.37 -3.32
C LEU A 133 13.85 -5.59 -3.37
N GLU A 134 14.45 -6.05 -2.28
CA GLU A 134 15.88 -6.36 -2.23
C GLU A 134 16.24 -7.45 -3.25
N GLU A 135 15.46 -8.53 -3.31
CA GLU A 135 15.63 -9.59 -4.31
C GLU A 135 15.53 -9.02 -5.73
N TYR A 136 14.52 -8.21 -6.00
CA TYR A 136 14.31 -7.59 -7.31
C TYR A 136 15.48 -6.70 -7.72
N LEU A 137 16.00 -5.88 -6.81
CA LEU A 137 17.13 -4.99 -7.08
C LEU A 137 18.42 -5.77 -7.32
N ALA A 138 18.59 -6.91 -6.65
CA ALA A 138 19.75 -7.79 -6.86
C ALA A 138 19.72 -8.46 -8.23
N GLU A 139 18.53 -8.74 -8.78
CA GLU A 139 18.35 -9.33 -10.11
C GLU A 139 18.44 -8.31 -11.25
N THR A 140 18.33 -7.02 -10.94
CA THR A 140 18.29 -5.93 -11.94
C THR A 140 19.61 -5.20 -11.91
N PRO A 141 20.43 -5.25 -12.98
CA PRO A 141 21.70 -4.55 -13.04
C PRO A 141 21.57 -3.03 -13.06
#